data_747a1431c3215d7eba9fb8fef7c5f1cb
#
_entry.id   747a1431c3215d7eba9fb8fef7c5f1cb
#
_cell.length_a   1.000
_cell.length_b   1.000
_cell.length_c   1.000
_cell.angle_alpha   90.00
_cell.angle_beta   90.00
_cell.angle_gamma   90.00
#
_symmetry.space_group_name_H-M   'P 1'
#
loop_
_entity.id
_entity.type
_entity.pdbx_description
1 polymer ?
#
loop_
_entity_poly.entity_id
_entity_poly.type
_entity_poly.pdbx_seq_one_letter_code
_entity_poly.pdbx_strand_id
1 'polypeptide(L)'
;VPPKARIAQEEIFGPVLSVIRVKDFAEALEVANDTPYGLTGGVYSRKREHLEWARREFHVGNLYFNRKITGALVGVQPFGGFKLSGTNAKTGALDYLRLFLEMKAVAERF
;
A
#
# COMPACT_ATOMS: atom_id res chain seq x y z
N VAL A 1 -9.53 19.76 -2.24
CA VAL A 1 -10.83 19.08 -2.43
C VAL A 1 -11.25 18.40 -1.14
N PRO A 2 -12.55 18.16 -0.90
CA PRO A 2 -13.01 17.34 0.22
C PRO A 2 -12.50 15.87 0.09
N PRO A 3 -12.27 15.17 1.21
CA PRO A 3 -11.79 13.78 1.18
C PRO A 3 -12.70 12.81 0.42
N LYS A 4 -14.01 13.05 0.45
CA LYS A 4 -15.01 12.22 -0.24
C LYS A 4 -15.38 12.71 -1.65
N ALA A 5 -14.67 13.71 -2.17
CA ALA A 5 -14.85 14.11 -3.56
C ALA A 5 -14.52 12.95 -4.51
N ARG A 6 -15.29 12.79 -5.57
CA ARG A 6 -15.10 11.73 -6.57
C ARG A 6 -13.66 11.66 -7.09
N ILE A 7 -13.06 12.80 -7.38
CA ILE A 7 -11.68 12.94 -7.83
C ILE A 7 -10.62 12.45 -6.80
N ALA A 8 -10.98 12.38 -5.51
CA ALA A 8 -10.12 11.88 -4.45
C ALA A 8 -10.31 10.39 -4.20
N GLN A 9 -11.39 9.78 -4.71
CA GLN A 9 -11.78 8.40 -4.44
C GLN A 9 -11.71 7.50 -5.68
N GLU A 10 -11.81 8.05 -6.89
CA GLU A 10 -11.77 7.30 -8.13
C GLU A 10 -10.40 7.40 -8.81
N GLU A 11 -9.95 6.30 -9.38
CA GLU A 11 -8.72 6.26 -10.17
C GLU A 11 -8.94 6.88 -11.55
N ILE A 12 -8.07 7.82 -11.97
CA ILE A 12 -8.25 8.59 -13.21
C ILE A 12 -7.25 8.16 -14.31
N PHE A 13 -6.12 7.57 -13.93
CA PHE A 13 -5.03 7.21 -14.85
C PHE A 13 -4.51 8.39 -15.68
N GLY A 14 -4.29 9.54 -15.06
CA GLY A 14 -3.82 10.76 -15.71
C GLY A 14 -2.99 11.64 -14.75
N PRO A 15 -2.43 12.75 -15.23
CA PRO A 15 -1.63 13.66 -14.43
C PRO A 15 -2.51 14.53 -13.52
N VAL A 16 -3.29 13.88 -12.66
CA VAL A 16 -4.25 14.52 -11.75
C VAL A 16 -3.76 14.35 -10.31
N LEU A 17 -3.74 15.46 -9.56
CA LEU A 17 -3.38 15.49 -8.14
C LEU A 17 -4.51 16.11 -7.32
N SER A 18 -5.04 15.34 -6.39
CA SER A 18 -5.99 15.83 -5.39
C SER A 18 -5.26 16.27 -4.13
N VAL A 19 -5.40 17.53 -3.76
CA VAL A 19 -4.83 18.09 -2.52
C VAL A 19 -5.93 18.24 -1.49
N ILE A 20 -5.76 17.59 -0.34
CA ILE A 20 -6.69 17.61 0.79
C ILE A 20 -5.98 18.26 1.98
N ARG A 21 -6.58 19.31 2.55
CA ARG A 21 -6.06 19.93 3.77
C ARG A 21 -6.61 19.22 4.98
N VAL A 22 -5.77 19.01 5.96
CA VAL A 22 -6.07 18.36 7.23
C VAL A 22 -5.53 19.20 8.39
N LYS A 23 -6.09 19.03 9.58
CA LYS A 23 -5.70 19.80 10.76
C LYS A 23 -4.42 19.28 11.45
N ASP A 24 -4.22 17.97 11.40
CA ASP A 24 -3.12 17.31 12.09
C ASP A 24 -2.72 15.99 11.41
N PHE A 25 -1.72 15.31 11.96
CA PHE A 25 -1.21 14.05 11.42
C PHE A 25 -2.19 12.89 11.59
N ALA A 26 -3.00 12.89 12.65
CA ALA A 26 -4.01 11.87 12.88
C ALA A 26 -5.06 11.88 11.76
N GLU A 27 -5.60 13.06 11.47
CA GLU A 27 -6.55 13.25 10.37
C GLU A 27 -5.89 12.96 9.00
N ALA A 28 -4.60 13.32 8.82
CA ALA A 28 -3.88 12.99 7.59
C ALA A 28 -3.86 11.48 7.34
N LEU A 29 -3.59 10.69 8.37
CA LEU A 29 -3.51 9.23 8.27
C LEU A 29 -4.88 8.60 8.07
N GLU A 30 -5.91 9.12 8.76
CA GLU A 30 -7.30 8.71 8.58
C GLU A 30 -7.76 8.95 7.13
N VAL A 31 -7.59 10.16 6.64
CA VAL A 31 -7.96 10.53 5.26
C VAL A 31 -7.17 9.73 4.23
N ALA A 32 -5.87 9.52 4.44
CA ALA A 32 -5.05 8.72 3.54
C ALA A 32 -5.47 7.24 3.49
N ASN A 33 -6.01 6.72 4.59
CA ASN A 33 -6.58 5.38 4.63
C ASN A 33 -8.03 5.30 4.12
N ASP A 34 -8.74 6.41 4.03
CA ASP A 34 -10.15 6.45 3.66
C ASP A 34 -10.37 6.51 2.14
N THR A 35 -9.76 5.56 1.45
CA THR A 35 -9.87 5.33 0.01
C THR A 35 -10.02 3.83 -0.26
N PRO A 36 -10.67 3.41 -1.36
CA PRO A 36 -10.74 2.00 -1.73
C PRO A 36 -9.40 1.42 -2.20
N TYR A 37 -8.37 2.22 -2.34
CA TYR A 37 -7.05 1.81 -2.81
C TYR A 37 -5.98 1.88 -1.71
N GLY A 38 -4.84 1.22 -1.93
CA GLY A 38 -3.72 1.22 -1.02
C GLY A 38 -2.46 0.61 -1.66
N LEU A 39 -2.04 1.13 -2.83
CA LEU A 39 -0.88 0.59 -3.54
C LEU A 39 0.42 1.12 -2.94
N THR A 40 0.66 2.41 -3.05
CA THR A 40 1.85 3.06 -2.49
C THR A 40 1.45 4.28 -1.67
N GLY A 41 2.24 4.57 -0.64
CA GLY A 41 2.08 5.77 0.16
C GLY A 41 3.41 6.31 0.62
N GLY A 42 3.44 7.57 0.98
CA GLY A 42 4.63 8.21 1.50
C GLY A 42 4.31 9.20 2.61
N VAL A 43 5.22 9.30 3.56
CA VAL A 43 5.14 10.28 4.64
C VAL A 43 6.43 11.06 4.71
N TYR A 44 6.31 12.39 4.64
CA TYR A 44 7.39 13.33 4.89
C TYR A 44 7.22 13.93 6.29
N SER A 45 8.10 13.60 7.21
CA SER A 45 8.07 14.13 8.56
C SER A 45 9.45 14.11 9.20
N ARG A 46 9.75 15.13 10.02
CA ARG A 46 10.93 15.15 10.90
C ARG A 46 10.65 14.51 12.26
N LYS A 47 9.37 14.31 12.60
CA LYS A 47 8.97 13.68 13.86
C LYS A 47 9.00 12.17 13.72
N ARG A 48 9.86 11.50 14.48
CA ARG A 48 9.97 10.05 14.47
C ARG A 48 8.65 9.35 14.85
N GLU A 49 7.92 9.91 15.79
CA GLU A 49 6.62 9.42 16.23
C GLU A 49 5.60 9.30 15.07
N HIS A 50 5.57 10.28 14.15
CA HIS A 50 4.70 10.23 12.97
C HIS A 50 5.09 9.09 12.02
N LEU A 51 6.39 8.87 11.82
CA LEU A 51 6.87 7.79 10.95
C LEU A 51 6.55 6.42 11.54
N GLU A 52 6.74 6.26 12.87
CA GLU A 52 6.40 5.00 13.54
C GLU A 52 4.88 4.76 13.61
N TRP A 53 4.09 5.81 13.75
CA TRP A 53 2.64 5.71 13.67
C TRP A 53 2.20 5.29 12.27
N ALA A 54 2.68 5.97 11.22
CA ALA A 54 2.37 5.59 9.84
C ALA A 54 2.82 4.17 9.50
N ARG A 55 3.95 3.70 10.04
CA ARG A 55 4.43 2.32 9.85
C ARG A 55 3.41 1.28 10.30
N ARG A 56 2.69 1.56 11.37
CA ARG A 56 1.68 0.64 11.92
C ARG A 56 0.30 0.80 11.28
N GLU A 57 -0.08 2.05 10.97
CA GLU A 57 -1.48 2.37 10.66
C GLU A 57 -1.74 2.79 9.21
N PHE A 58 -0.70 3.06 8.41
CA PHE A 58 -0.92 3.43 7.02
C PHE A 58 -1.00 2.19 6.12
N HIS A 59 -2.20 1.87 5.66
CA HIS A 59 -2.52 0.65 4.91
C HIS A 59 -2.21 0.79 3.42
N VAL A 60 -0.93 0.70 3.09
CA VAL A 60 -0.43 0.68 1.71
C VAL A 60 0.59 -0.44 1.52
N GLY A 61 0.64 -1.00 0.33
CA GLY A 61 1.52 -2.12 0.01
C GLY A 61 3.00 -1.77 0.06
N ASN A 62 3.37 -0.58 -0.40
CA ASN A 62 4.73 -0.04 -0.31
C ASN A 62 4.69 1.33 0.36
N LEU A 63 5.27 1.42 1.56
CA LEU A 63 5.33 2.64 2.35
C LEU A 63 6.73 3.25 2.32
N TYR A 64 6.81 4.53 2.01
CA TYR A 64 8.05 5.27 1.88
C TYR A 64 8.12 6.44 2.87
N PHE A 65 9.28 6.64 3.49
CA PHE A 65 9.52 7.76 4.41
C PHE A 65 10.56 8.72 3.84
N ASN A 66 10.21 10.01 3.81
CA ASN A 66 11.08 11.11 3.40
C ASN A 66 11.74 10.92 2.03
N ARG A 67 11.07 10.24 1.11
CA ARG A 67 11.49 10.01 -0.27
C ARG A 67 10.29 9.87 -1.19
N LYS A 68 10.54 9.85 -2.50
CA LYS A 68 9.51 9.56 -3.52
C LYS A 68 8.90 8.18 -3.32
N ILE A 69 7.63 8.04 -3.65
CA ILE A 69 6.83 6.81 -3.52
C ILE A 69 7.01 5.84 -4.71
N THR A 70 8.09 6.00 -5.45
CA THR A 70 8.44 5.20 -6.62
C THR A 70 9.72 4.41 -6.40
N GLY A 71 9.96 3.38 -7.22
CA GLY A 71 11.22 2.64 -7.24
C GLY A 71 11.17 1.27 -6.56
N ALA A 72 9.96 0.71 -6.37
CA ALA A 72 9.86 -0.72 -6.03
C ALA A 72 10.35 -1.55 -7.23
N LEU A 73 11.29 -2.46 -6.96
CA LEU A 73 11.87 -3.35 -7.96
C LEU A 73 11.27 -4.75 -7.82
N VAL A 74 10.79 -5.29 -8.93
CA VAL A 74 10.29 -6.67 -8.97
C VAL A 74 11.40 -7.63 -8.55
N GLY A 75 11.09 -8.59 -7.68
CA GLY A 75 12.04 -9.55 -7.13
C GLY A 75 12.94 -9.03 -5.98
N VAL A 76 12.95 -7.71 -5.73
CA VAL A 76 13.68 -7.10 -4.60
C VAL A 76 12.72 -6.69 -3.49
N GLN A 77 11.70 -5.89 -3.83
CA GLN A 77 10.61 -5.57 -2.90
C GLN A 77 9.36 -6.35 -3.28
N PRO A 78 8.56 -6.79 -2.29
CA PRO A 78 7.22 -7.30 -2.56
C PRO A 78 6.41 -6.23 -3.31
N PHE A 79 5.75 -6.62 -4.40
CA PHE A 79 4.97 -5.70 -5.22
C PHE A 79 3.48 -6.04 -5.11
N GLY A 80 2.68 -5.10 -4.62
CA GLY A 80 1.24 -5.25 -4.42
C GLY A 80 0.72 -4.26 -3.39
N GLY A 81 -0.60 -4.24 -3.19
CA GLY A 81 -1.27 -3.28 -2.34
C GLY A 81 -2.28 -3.91 -1.40
N PHE A 82 -2.93 -3.04 -0.65
CA PHE A 82 -4.10 -3.35 0.15
C PHE A 82 -5.38 -2.98 -0.59
N LYS A 83 -6.51 -3.44 -0.11
CA LYS A 83 -7.84 -3.14 -0.63
C LYS A 83 -7.93 -3.48 -2.13
N LEU A 84 -8.51 -2.64 -2.96
CA LEU A 84 -8.63 -2.87 -4.40
C LEU A 84 -7.29 -2.79 -5.16
N SER A 85 -6.22 -2.30 -4.54
CA SER A 85 -4.89 -2.25 -5.17
C SER A 85 -4.15 -3.58 -5.15
N GLY A 86 -4.72 -4.62 -4.61
CA GLY A 86 -4.16 -5.95 -4.64
C GLY A 86 -4.64 -6.85 -3.51
N THR A 87 -4.10 -8.05 -3.50
CA THR A 87 -4.25 -9.02 -2.42
C THR A 87 -2.95 -9.05 -1.59
N ASN A 88 -2.90 -9.84 -0.52
CA ASN A 88 -1.66 -10.09 0.22
C ASN A 88 -0.56 -10.76 -0.63
N ALA A 89 -0.93 -11.28 -1.79
CA ALA A 89 0.00 -11.83 -2.76
C ALA A 89 0.77 -10.71 -3.45
N LYS A 90 2.08 -10.74 -3.32
CA LYS A 90 2.96 -9.72 -3.89
C LYS A 90 3.51 -10.21 -5.22
N THR A 91 3.01 -9.64 -6.31
CA THR A 91 3.47 -9.93 -7.67
C THR A 91 5.00 -9.79 -7.78
N GLY A 92 5.65 -10.77 -8.39
CA GLY A 92 7.11 -10.80 -8.54
C GLY A 92 7.89 -11.21 -7.29
N ALA A 93 7.23 -11.53 -6.18
CA ALA A 93 7.86 -12.15 -5.02
C ALA A 93 8.03 -13.67 -5.26
N LEU A 94 9.03 -14.27 -4.59
CA LEU A 94 9.27 -15.73 -4.64
C LEU A 94 8.04 -16.55 -4.22
N ASP A 95 7.24 -16.00 -3.31
CA ASP A 95 6.03 -16.66 -2.81
C ASP A 95 4.85 -16.58 -3.79
N TYR A 96 4.93 -15.79 -4.85
CA TYR A 96 3.82 -15.61 -5.79
C TYR A 96 3.40 -16.93 -6.45
N LEU A 97 4.35 -17.76 -6.85
CA LEU A 97 4.06 -19.07 -7.44
C LEU A 97 3.35 -20.02 -6.49
N ARG A 98 3.59 -19.91 -5.18
CA ARG A 98 2.94 -20.76 -4.16
C ARG A 98 1.42 -20.59 -4.12
N LEU A 99 0.91 -19.45 -4.57
CA LEU A 99 -0.53 -19.18 -4.64
C LEU A 99 -1.26 -20.05 -5.67
N PHE A 100 -0.53 -20.64 -6.62
CA PHE A 100 -1.05 -21.50 -7.68
C PHE A 100 -0.74 -22.97 -7.43
N LEU A 101 -0.21 -23.31 -6.27
CA LEU A 101 0.20 -24.66 -5.89
C LEU A 101 -0.68 -25.19 -4.76
N GLU A 102 -1.07 -26.45 -4.88
CA GLU A 102 -1.71 -27.19 -3.79
C GLU A 102 -0.73 -28.22 -3.23
N MET A 103 -0.71 -28.34 -1.90
CA MET A 103 0.14 -29.33 -1.22
C MET A 103 -0.53 -30.72 -1.29
N LYS A 104 0.26 -31.74 -1.67
CA LYS A 104 -0.13 -33.14 -1.64
C LYS A 104 0.83 -33.91 -0.75
N ALA A 105 0.30 -34.66 0.20
CA ALA A 105 1.07 -35.63 0.97
C ALA A 105 0.90 -37.02 0.33
N VAL A 106 2.02 -37.72 0.17
CA VAL A 106 2.03 -39.12 -0.29
C VAL A 106 2.78 -39.95 0.73
N ALA A 107 2.16 -41.03 1.20
CA ALA A 107 2.79 -42.04 2.04
C ALA A 107 2.70 -43.41 1.34
N GLU A 108 3.81 -44.14 1.28
CA GLU A 108 3.91 -45.46 0.70
C GLU A 108 4.59 -46.41 1.70
N ARG A 109 4.08 -47.62 1.78
CA ARG A 109 4.68 -48.70 2.56
C ARG A 109 5.14 -49.81 1.58
N PHE A 110 6.38 -50.16 1.69
CA PHE A 110 6.96 -51.32 0.98
C PHE A 110 6.81 -52.60 1.78
#